data_74d3536136ae5d4e2b7d6fd32c71b263
#
_entry.id   74d3536136ae5d4e2b7d6fd32c71b263
#
_cell.length_a   1.000
_cell.length_b   1.000
_cell.length_c   1.000
_cell.angle_alpha   90.00
_cell.angle_beta   90.00
_cell.angle_gamma   90.00
#
_symmetry.space_group_name_H-M   'P 1'
#
loop_
_entity.id
_entity.type
_entity.pdbx_description
1 polymer ?
#
loop_
_entity_poly.entity_id
_entity_poly.type
_entity_poly.pdbx_seq_one_letter_code
_entity_poly.pdbx_strand_id
1 'polypeptide(L)' 'MNTPPIFEHIKKHGQIRDAEIATALGLRLAKVRSSLSDLSACGQISCCSVTRYQDGKPIEEILCRVSGYIPPAAPGRKPK' A
#
# COMPACT_ATOMS: atom_id res chain seq x y z
N MET A 1 16.56 13.86 -9.31
CA MET A 1 15.43 13.07 -9.64
C MET A 1 14.45 12.99 -8.53
N ASN A 2 13.25 13.34 -8.81
CA ASN A 2 12.26 13.38 -7.76
C ASN A 2 11.42 12.13 -7.72
N THR A 3 11.49 11.45 -6.62
CA THR A 3 10.65 10.30 -6.39
C THR A 3 9.39 10.77 -5.69
N PRO A 4 8.22 10.35 -6.13
CA PRO A 4 7.00 10.78 -5.46
C PRO A 4 7.02 10.41 -3.98
N PRO A 5 6.57 11.28 -3.10
CA PRO A 5 6.58 10.96 -1.66
C PRO A 5 5.76 9.73 -1.34
N ILE A 6 4.72 9.47 -2.11
CA ILE A 6 3.91 8.29 -1.90
C ILE A 6 4.74 7.03 -2.15
N PHE A 7 5.51 7.01 -3.23
CA PHE A 7 6.33 5.85 -3.56
C PHE A 7 7.42 5.64 -2.50
N GLU A 8 8.03 6.72 -2.05
CA GLU A 8 9.04 6.63 -1.00
C GLU A 8 8.45 6.05 0.28
N HIS A 9 7.24 6.45 0.60
CA HIS A 9 6.58 5.97 1.80
C HIS A 9 6.29 4.48 1.69
N ILE A 10 5.84 4.04 0.53
CA ILE A 10 5.57 2.63 0.31
C ILE A 10 6.85 1.81 0.40
N LYS A 11 7.94 2.32 -0.19
CA LYS A 11 9.21 1.63 -0.14
C LYS A 11 9.71 1.48 1.29
N LYS A 12 9.51 2.52 2.08
CA LYS A 12 9.96 2.50 3.44
C LYS A 12 9.24 1.45 4.26
N HIS A 13 7.95 1.29 4.01
CA HIS A 13 7.15 0.34 4.77
C HIS A 13 7.06 -1.04 4.10
N GLY A 14 7.36 -1.10 2.82
CA GLY A 14 7.26 -2.33 2.06
C GLY A 14 5.83 -2.61 1.63
N GLN A 15 4.89 -2.45 2.50
CA GLN A 15 3.50 -2.73 2.25
C GLN A 15 2.66 -1.81 3.12
N ILE A 16 1.69 -1.13 2.55
CA ILE A 16 0.91 -0.16 3.29
C ILE A 16 -0.40 0.07 2.57
N ARG A 17 -1.42 0.48 3.30
CA ARG A 17 -2.73 0.75 2.72
C ARG A 17 -2.84 2.20 2.29
N ASP A 18 -3.72 2.44 1.32
CA ASP A 18 -3.90 3.79 0.79
C ASP A 18 -4.33 4.79 1.86
N ALA A 19 -5.21 4.36 2.76
CA ALA A 19 -5.68 5.24 3.82
C ALA A 19 -4.52 5.64 4.75
N GLU A 20 -3.60 4.73 4.97
CA GLU A 20 -2.46 5.02 5.82
C GLU A 20 -1.51 6.00 5.15
N ILE A 21 -1.34 5.88 3.85
CA ILE A 21 -0.53 6.81 3.11
C ILE A 21 -1.15 8.21 3.17
N ALA A 22 -2.46 8.28 2.96
CA ALA A 22 -3.15 9.55 2.98
C ALA A 22 -2.99 10.24 4.33
N THR A 23 -3.14 9.49 5.39
CA THR A 23 -3.01 10.05 6.74
C THR A 23 -1.57 10.48 7.02
N ALA A 24 -0.62 9.64 6.65
CA ALA A 24 0.77 9.91 6.95
C ALA A 24 1.29 11.14 6.20
N LEU A 25 0.85 11.31 4.97
CA LEU A 25 1.33 12.41 4.15
C LEU A 25 0.40 13.61 4.12
N GLY A 26 -0.74 13.52 4.76
CA GLY A 26 -1.69 14.61 4.78
C GLY A 26 -2.32 14.88 3.44
N LEU A 27 -2.52 13.83 2.65
CA LEU A 27 -3.08 13.97 1.33
C LEU A 27 -4.51 13.44 1.29
N ARG A 28 -5.24 13.84 0.28
CA ARG A 28 -6.59 13.33 0.12
C ARG A 28 -6.50 11.91 -0.43
N LEU A 29 -7.44 11.10 -0.02
CA LEU A 29 -7.46 9.72 -0.46
C LEU A 29 -7.56 9.61 -1.98
N ALA A 30 -8.35 10.47 -2.60
CA ALA A 30 -8.48 10.44 -4.05
C ALA A 30 -7.14 10.71 -4.73
N LYS A 31 -6.37 11.63 -4.17
CA LYS A 31 -5.06 11.95 -4.72
C LYS A 31 -4.10 10.78 -4.56
N VAL A 32 -4.16 10.14 -3.40
CA VAL A 32 -3.31 8.99 -3.14
C VAL A 32 -3.64 7.88 -4.13
N ARG A 33 -4.92 7.61 -4.32
CA ARG A 33 -5.33 6.54 -5.22
C ARG A 33 -4.92 6.82 -6.67
N SER A 34 -4.99 8.08 -7.07
CA SER A 34 -4.57 8.45 -8.41
C SER A 34 -3.07 8.17 -8.59
N SER A 35 -2.27 8.54 -7.60
CA SER A 35 -0.83 8.29 -7.65
C SER A 35 -0.52 6.81 -7.63
N LEU A 36 -1.27 6.04 -6.84
CA LEU A 36 -1.06 4.60 -6.78
C LEU A 36 -1.36 3.95 -8.12
N SER A 37 -2.39 4.43 -8.80
CA SER A 37 -2.74 3.92 -10.11
C SER A 37 -1.58 4.16 -11.09
N ASP A 38 -1.00 5.35 -11.05
CA ASP A 38 0.12 5.66 -11.92
C ASP A 38 1.34 4.80 -11.62
N LEU A 39 1.65 4.63 -10.34
CA LEU A 39 2.81 3.84 -9.97
C LEU A 39 2.61 2.37 -10.32
N SER A 40 1.39 1.89 -10.16
CA SER A 40 1.08 0.52 -10.51
C SER A 40 1.18 0.31 -12.02
N ALA A 41 0.74 1.29 -12.78
CA ALA A 41 0.82 1.21 -14.24
C ALA A 41 2.27 1.17 -14.71
N CYS A 42 3.16 1.83 -13.96
CA CYS A 42 4.58 1.80 -14.30
C CYS A 42 5.28 0.55 -13.79
N GLY A 43 4.58 -0.27 -13.05
CA GLY A 43 5.18 -1.51 -12.53
C GLY A 43 6.04 -1.32 -11.31
N GLN A 44 5.97 -0.16 -10.67
CA GLN A 44 6.78 0.10 -9.50
C GLN A 44 6.17 -0.41 -8.22
N ILE A 45 4.87 -0.55 -8.18
CA ILE A 45 4.18 -1.11 -7.03
C ILE A 45 3.09 -2.05 -7.50
N SER A 46 2.62 -2.88 -6.59
CA SER A 46 1.50 -3.76 -6.83
C SER A 46 0.39 -3.35 -5.89
N CYS A 47 -0.82 -3.24 -6.40
CA CYS A 47 -1.95 -2.87 -5.59
C CYS A 47 -3.00 -3.94 -5.66
N CYS A 48 -3.69 -4.17 -4.56
CA CYS A 48 -4.84 -5.05 -4.59
C CYS A 48 -5.91 -4.49 -3.68
N SER A 49 -7.15 -4.75 -4.05
CA SER A 49 -8.27 -4.28 -3.28
C SER A 49 -8.52 -5.21 -2.11
N VAL A 50 -8.79 -4.64 -0.97
CA VAL A 50 -9.07 -5.39 0.23
C VAL A 50 -10.36 -4.84 0.81
N THR A 51 -11.27 -5.73 1.20
CA THR A 51 -12.49 -5.31 1.85
C THR A 51 -12.39 -5.65 3.33
N ARG A 52 -12.60 -4.65 4.16
CA ARG A 52 -12.54 -4.84 5.58
C ARG A 52 -13.88 -4.47 6.17
N TYR A 53 -14.31 -5.15 7.18
CA TYR A 53 -15.58 -4.84 7.81
C TYR A 53 -15.34 -4.13 9.13
N GLN A 54 -16.00 -2.99 9.28
CA GLN A 54 -15.87 -2.23 10.50
C GLN A 54 -17.27 -1.84 10.92
N ASP A 55 -17.66 -2.21 12.10
CA ASP A 55 -19.00 -1.95 12.63
C ASP A 55 -20.08 -2.47 11.68
N GLY A 56 -19.83 -3.61 11.08
CA GLY A 56 -20.79 -4.21 10.18
C GLY A 56 -20.85 -3.61 8.79
N LYS A 57 -19.98 -2.64 8.51
CA LYS A 57 -19.98 -1.99 7.21
C LYS A 57 -18.74 -2.37 6.42
N PRO A 58 -18.88 -2.66 5.14
CA PRO A 58 -17.72 -2.98 4.32
C PRO A 58 -16.96 -1.71 3.97
N ILE A 59 -15.67 -1.74 4.14
CA ILE A 59 -14.79 -0.64 3.80
C ILE A 59 -13.78 -1.14 2.80
N GLU A 60 -13.75 -0.52 1.63
CA GLU A 60 -12.79 -0.92 0.63
C GLU A 60 -11.50 -0.16 0.79
N GLU A 61 -10.41 -0.87 0.79
CA GLU A 61 -9.09 -0.28 0.90
C GLU A 61 -8.21 -0.84 -0.19
N ILE A 62 -7.14 -0.14 -0.48
CA ILE A 62 -6.17 -0.62 -1.46
C ILE A 62 -4.88 -0.89 -0.74
N LEU A 63 -4.44 -2.12 -0.77
CA LEU A 63 -3.18 -2.49 -0.16
C LEU A 63 -2.09 -2.39 -1.21
N CYS A 64 -1.07 -1.61 -0.94
CA CYS A 64 0.00 -1.35 -1.89
C CYS A 64 1.29 -1.96 -1.38
N ARG A 65 2.05 -2.49 -2.30
CA ARG A 65 3.27 -3.18 -1.97
C ARG A 65 4.32 -2.79 -3.00
N VAL A 66 5.52 -2.50 -2.56
CA VAL A 66 6.55 -2.14 -3.51
C VAL A 66 6.89 -3.37 -4.35
N SER A 67 7.15 -3.13 -5.63
CA SER A 67 7.44 -4.22 -6.54
C SER A 67 8.69 -4.95 -6.07
N GLY A 68 8.62 -6.25 -6.00
CA GLY A 68 9.74 -7.05 -5.53
C GLY A 68 9.81 -7.23 -4.03
N TYR A 69 8.87 -6.63 -3.29
CA TYR A 69 8.87 -6.77 -1.85
C TYR A 69 8.51 -8.20 -1.44
N ILE A 70 9.30 -8.76 -0.57
CA ILE A 70 9.08 -10.10 -0.05
C ILE A 70 8.75 -9.98 1.42
N PRO A 71 7.53 -10.31 1.84
CA PRO A 71 7.16 -10.20 3.24
C PRO A 71 8.00 -11.16 4.09
N PRO A 72 8.31 -10.77 5.31
CA PRO A 72 9.06 -11.66 6.19
C PRO A 72 8.24 -12.90 6.51
N ALA A 73 8.92 -13.99 6.70
CA ALA A 73 8.26 -15.24 7.02
C ALA A 73 7.59 -15.12 8.38
N ALA A 74 6.46 -15.79 8.50
CA ALA A 74 5.76 -15.77 9.77
C ALA A 74 6.61 -16.43 10.81
N PRO A 75 6.79 -15.80 11.94
CA PRO A 75 7.68 -16.34 12.94
C PRO A 75 7.30 -17.73 13.41
N GLY A 76 6.15 -18.09 13.45
CA GLY A 76 5.82 -19.38 13.93
C GLY A 76 5.94 -20.49 12.95
N ARG A 77 6.26 -20.22 11.74
CA ARG A 77 6.28 -21.20 10.84
C ARG A 77 7.53 -21.75 10.73
N LYS A 78 8.00 -22.58 11.34
CA LYS A 78 9.18 -23.17 11.26
C LYS A 78 9.14 -24.26 10.46
N PRO A 79 9.78 -24.37 9.53
CA PRO A 79 9.86 -25.57 8.78
C PRO A 79 10.52 -26.57 9.59
N LYS A 80 10.58 -27.14 9.71
CA LYS A 80 11.28 -27.94 10.45
C LYS A 80 11.57 -28.76 10.15
#